data_9f40fc1eec2b82a70b501c65154fe7a9
#
_entry.id   9f40fc1eec2b82a70b501c65154fe7a9
#
_cell.length_a   1.000
_cell.length_b   1.000
_cell.length_c   1.000
_cell.angle_alpha   90.00
_cell.angle_beta   90.00
_cell.angle_gamma   90.00
#
_symmetry.space_group_name_H-M   'P 1'
#
loop_
_entity.id
_entity.type
_entity.pdbx_description
1 polymer ?
#
loop_
_entity_poly.entity_id
_entity_poly.type
_entity_poly.pdbx_seq_one_letter_code
_entity_poly.pdbx_strand_id
1 'polypeptide(L)'
;TFRLCEDLKAMMRRVEKCGKPVVAALNGTALGGGLELALACHARIALNDPKLKIGLPEVKLGLLPGGGGTQRLPRMIGIQKAFELITQGKELTAAKAKEMGIVNDIAETRDEMLAKARQWCLDNPKAEQPWDKKGFRFPGGDSKSPGVVQMLAIAPSMANAKAHGNYPALTHIMSSIFEGGLLDFDAACQVESRFFAACVTSQVSKNIINTLWYQLNAIKKGQSRPKDQPQGKVKKVGILGAGMMGAGIAYVSAKVGIDVVLLDTTQENADKGKAYSQGLLDKAVARGRSTVEKRDQLLARIQTTTSYD
;
A
#
# COMPACT_ATOMS: atom_id res chain seq x y z
N THR A 1 2.35 -4.14 24.91
CA THR A 1 1.83 -3.85 23.55
C THR A 1 0.33 -3.63 23.55
N PHE A 2 -0.50 -4.58 24.05
CA PHE A 2 -1.97 -4.45 24.09
C PHE A 2 -2.42 -3.12 24.71
N ARG A 3 -1.99 -2.84 25.95
CA ARG A 3 -2.35 -1.61 26.66
C ARG A 3 -1.98 -0.34 25.88
N LEU A 4 -0.82 -0.30 25.25
CA LEU A 4 -0.39 0.83 24.41
C LEU A 4 -1.34 1.07 23.22
N CYS A 5 -1.82 -0.01 22.58
CA CYS A 5 -2.81 0.11 21.50
C CYS A 5 -4.15 0.64 22.00
N GLU A 6 -4.59 0.16 23.17
CA GLU A 6 -5.83 0.65 23.78
C GLU A 6 -5.73 2.13 24.19
N ASP A 7 -4.62 2.55 24.78
CA ASP A 7 -4.37 3.95 25.15
C ASP A 7 -4.40 4.86 23.89
N LEU A 8 -3.76 4.43 22.80
CA LEU A 8 -3.79 5.16 21.51
C LEU A 8 -5.22 5.25 20.96
N LYS A 9 -5.95 4.12 20.96
CA LYS A 9 -7.34 4.10 20.46
C LYS A 9 -8.28 4.91 21.36
N ALA A 10 -8.05 4.92 22.66
CA ALA A 10 -8.80 5.79 23.58
C ALA A 10 -8.60 7.28 23.25
N MET A 11 -7.36 7.70 22.89
CA MET A 11 -7.13 9.07 22.42
C MET A 11 -7.89 9.37 21.13
N MET A 12 -7.87 8.45 20.16
CA MET A 12 -8.62 8.59 18.90
C MET A 12 -10.14 8.64 19.17
N ARG A 13 -10.65 7.81 20.09
CA ARG A 13 -12.07 7.86 20.49
C ARG A 13 -12.46 9.18 21.13
N ARG A 14 -11.58 9.81 21.86
CA ARG A 14 -11.81 11.17 22.40
C ARG A 14 -11.95 12.19 21.28
N VAL A 15 -11.18 12.07 20.19
CA VAL A 15 -11.33 12.93 19.01
C VAL A 15 -12.69 12.69 18.34
N GLU A 16 -13.09 11.43 18.15
CA GLU A 16 -14.38 11.07 17.57
C GLU A 16 -15.59 11.55 18.36
N LYS A 17 -15.47 11.60 19.71
CA LYS A 17 -16.55 11.96 20.65
C LYS A 17 -16.39 13.33 21.28
N CYS A 18 -15.54 14.20 20.74
CA CYS A 18 -15.25 15.52 21.36
C CYS A 18 -16.40 16.55 21.23
N GLY A 19 -17.49 16.19 20.56
CA GLY A 19 -18.65 17.08 20.35
C GLY A 19 -18.42 18.22 19.37
N LYS A 20 -17.30 18.19 18.64
CA LYS A 20 -16.95 19.17 17.60
C LYS A 20 -16.55 18.46 16.33
N PRO A 21 -16.83 19.01 15.13
CA PRO A 21 -16.35 18.46 13.88
C PRO A 21 -14.81 18.52 13.81
N VAL A 22 -14.19 17.40 13.40
CA VAL A 22 -12.75 17.30 13.17
C VAL A 22 -12.53 16.75 11.76
N VAL A 23 -11.73 17.46 10.97
CA VAL A 23 -11.42 17.09 9.58
C VAL A 23 -9.91 16.87 9.43
N ALA A 24 -9.53 15.75 8.86
CA ALA A 24 -8.16 15.50 8.45
C ALA A 24 -7.90 16.12 7.06
N ALA A 25 -7.02 17.12 7.01
CA ALA A 25 -6.51 17.71 5.77
C ALA A 25 -5.23 16.98 5.34
N LEU A 26 -5.35 16.04 4.40
CA LEU A 26 -4.27 15.16 3.97
C LEU A 26 -3.41 15.84 2.91
N ASN A 27 -2.38 16.55 3.36
CA ASN A 27 -1.44 17.28 2.51
C ASN A 27 -0.25 16.42 2.02
N GLY A 28 -0.23 15.15 2.33
CA GLY A 28 0.84 14.22 1.98
C GLY A 28 0.42 12.78 2.24
N THR A 29 1.37 11.87 2.11
CA THR A 29 1.14 10.44 2.30
C THR A 29 0.60 10.12 3.70
N ALA A 30 -0.54 9.42 3.75
CA ALA A 30 -1.19 8.92 4.95
C ALA A 30 -1.24 7.40 4.91
N LEU A 31 -0.23 6.74 5.45
CA LEU A 31 -0.10 5.28 5.49
C LEU A 31 -0.10 4.77 6.94
N GLY A 32 -0.65 3.58 7.15
CA GLY A 32 -0.65 2.94 8.46
C GLY A 32 -1.30 3.80 9.54
N GLY A 33 -0.63 3.96 10.67
CA GLY A 33 -1.11 4.79 11.79
C GLY A 33 -1.48 6.22 11.41
N GLY A 34 -0.83 6.80 10.36
CA GLY A 34 -1.20 8.11 9.83
C GLY A 34 -2.59 8.11 9.20
N LEU A 35 -2.95 7.05 8.48
CA LEU A 35 -4.32 6.91 7.99
C LEU A 35 -5.28 6.57 9.14
N GLU A 36 -4.90 5.75 10.10
CA GLU A 36 -5.77 5.41 11.24
C GLU A 36 -6.19 6.64 12.03
N LEU A 37 -5.25 7.59 12.25
CA LEU A 37 -5.56 8.88 12.85
C LEU A 37 -6.54 9.69 11.97
N ALA A 38 -6.35 9.71 10.67
CA ALA A 38 -7.26 10.38 9.75
C ALA A 38 -8.66 9.71 9.71
N LEU A 39 -8.74 8.38 9.85
CA LEU A 39 -10.01 7.64 9.94
C LEU A 39 -10.76 7.95 11.23
N ALA A 40 -10.07 8.32 12.30
CA ALA A 40 -10.67 8.79 13.56
C ALA A 40 -11.23 10.23 13.44
N CYS A 41 -10.89 10.99 12.41
CA CYS A 41 -11.54 12.26 12.11
C CYS A 41 -12.88 12.05 11.44
N HIS A 42 -13.83 13.00 11.60
CA HIS A 42 -15.18 12.89 11.01
C HIS A 42 -15.18 12.97 9.49
N ALA A 43 -14.26 13.75 8.91
CA ALA A 43 -14.05 13.79 7.46
C ALA A 43 -12.57 13.88 7.10
N ARG A 44 -12.27 13.65 5.84
CA ARG A 44 -10.93 13.63 5.22
C ARG A 44 -10.98 14.35 3.90
N ILE A 45 -10.19 15.42 3.75
CA ILE A 45 -10.01 16.14 2.50
C ILE A 45 -8.56 15.94 2.08
N ALA A 46 -8.32 15.43 0.88
CA ALA A 46 -6.97 15.11 0.41
C ALA A 46 -6.53 16.03 -0.73
N LEU A 47 -5.23 16.34 -0.76
CA LEU A 47 -4.62 17.04 -1.89
C LEU A 47 -4.53 16.08 -3.09
N ASN A 48 -4.84 16.57 -4.29
CA ASN A 48 -4.70 15.83 -5.54
C ASN A 48 -3.22 15.82 -6.01
N ASP A 49 -2.36 15.19 -5.21
CA ASP A 49 -0.94 15.01 -5.55
C ASP A 49 -0.71 13.55 -5.97
N PRO A 50 -0.15 13.27 -7.15
CA PRO A 50 0.14 11.91 -7.60
C PRO A 50 1.15 11.16 -6.68
N LYS A 51 1.93 11.88 -5.88
CA LYS A 51 2.84 11.31 -4.88
C LYS A 51 2.14 10.93 -3.58
N LEU A 52 0.96 11.50 -3.31
CA LEU A 52 0.19 11.20 -2.11
C LEU A 52 -0.31 9.76 -2.17
N LYS A 53 -0.06 9.00 -1.09
CA LYS A 53 -0.50 7.62 -0.92
C LYS A 53 -1.34 7.48 0.32
N ILE A 54 -2.45 6.75 0.21
CA ILE A 54 -3.40 6.47 1.29
C ILE A 54 -3.57 4.96 1.40
N GLY A 55 -3.38 4.38 2.58
CA GLY A 55 -3.51 2.93 2.76
C GLY A 55 -3.10 2.43 4.13
N LEU A 56 -3.34 1.14 4.35
CA LEU A 56 -2.97 0.39 5.56
C LEU A 56 -2.00 -0.75 5.16
N PRO A 57 -0.71 -0.47 4.97
CA PRO A 57 0.26 -1.43 4.44
C PRO A 57 0.93 -2.32 5.51
N GLU A 58 0.43 -2.35 6.73
CA GLU A 58 1.01 -3.05 7.89
C GLU A 58 1.27 -4.54 7.61
N VAL A 59 0.44 -5.17 6.79
CA VAL A 59 0.61 -6.55 6.37
C VAL A 59 1.97 -6.80 5.70
N LYS A 60 2.53 -5.81 5.00
CA LYS A 60 3.87 -5.92 4.38
C LYS A 60 5.00 -6.07 5.42
N LEU A 61 4.73 -5.75 6.68
CA LEU A 61 5.64 -5.90 7.81
C LEU A 61 5.28 -7.08 8.73
N GLY A 62 4.33 -7.93 8.30
CA GLY A 62 3.83 -9.03 9.14
C GLY A 62 2.97 -8.56 10.31
N LEU A 63 2.37 -7.37 10.20
CA LEU A 63 1.49 -6.76 11.19
C LEU A 63 0.08 -6.59 10.61
N LEU A 64 -0.84 -6.14 11.45
CA LEU A 64 -2.14 -5.60 11.06
C LEU A 64 -2.25 -4.15 11.55
N PRO A 65 -3.17 -3.33 11.03
CA PRO A 65 -3.47 -2.01 11.57
C PRO A 65 -3.87 -2.11 13.04
N GLY A 66 -3.19 -1.39 13.92
CA GLY A 66 -3.38 -1.51 15.39
C GLY A 66 -4.01 -0.28 16.05
N GLY A 67 -4.29 0.79 15.29
CA GLY A 67 -4.95 2.01 15.75
C GLY A 67 -6.44 2.08 15.39
N GLY A 68 -7.08 0.96 15.11
CA GLY A 68 -8.50 0.87 14.77
C GLY A 68 -8.80 0.76 13.27
N GLY A 69 -7.77 0.57 12.44
CA GLY A 69 -7.92 0.51 10.99
C GLY A 69 -8.73 -0.69 10.51
N THR A 70 -8.57 -1.88 11.15
CA THR A 70 -9.37 -3.07 10.85
C THR A 70 -10.83 -2.95 11.30
N GLN A 71 -11.15 -1.92 12.08
CA GLN A 71 -12.50 -1.68 12.57
C GLN A 71 -13.18 -0.48 11.91
N ARG A 72 -12.45 0.64 11.70
CA ARG A 72 -13.00 1.84 11.03
C ARG A 72 -13.21 1.62 9.55
N LEU A 73 -12.21 1.09 8.86
CA LEU A 73 -12.28 0.96 7.41
C LEU A 73 -13.44 0.05 6.95
N PRO A 74 -13.69 -1.15 7.53
CA PRO A 74 -14.84 -1.96 7.19
C PRO A 74 -16.19 -1.27 7.46
N ARG A 75 -16.27 -0.45 8.53
CA ARG A 75 -17.47 0.31 8.85
C ARG A 75 -17.72 1.47 7.90
N MET A 76 -16.69 1.94 7.20
CA MET A 76 -16.80 3.02 6.22
C MET A 76 -17.14 2.53 4.81
N ILE A 77 -16.43 1.51 4.33
CA ILE A 77 -16.48 1.08 2.92
C ILE A 77 -16.99 -0.34 2.71
N GLY A 78 -17.37 -1.01 3.79
CA GLY A 78 -17.79 -2.42 3.79
C GLY A 78 -16.66 -3.41 4.02
N ILE A 79 -17.02 -4.57 4.56
CA ILE A 79 -16.06 -5.61 4.98
C ILE A 79 -15.23 -6.11 3.78
N GLN A 80 -15.85 -6.43 2.66
CA GLN A 80 -15.17 -6.99 1.50
C GLN A 80 -14.09 -6.07 0.93
N LYS A 81 -14.41 -4.80 0.71
CA LYS A 81 -13.45 -3.81 0.18
C LYS A 81 -12.31 -3.55 1.17
N ALA A 82 -12.64 -3.40 2.45
CA ALA A 82 -11.64 -3.17 3.50
C ALA A 82 -10.71 -4.37 3.64
N PHE A 83 -11.24 -5.59 3.65
CA PHE A 83 -10.49 -6.83 3.68
C PHE A 83 -9.45 -6.89 2.56
N GLU A 84 -9.87 -6.62 1.31
CA GLU A 84 -8.97 -6.63 0.16
C GLU A 84 -7.85 -5.60 0.29
N LEU A 85 -8.17 -4.37 0.72
CA LEU A 85 -7.17 -3.31 0.89
C LEU A 85 -6.15 -3.65 1.98
N ILE A 86 -6.61 -4.12 3.14
CA ILE A 86 -5.76 -4.37 4.31
C ILE A 86 -4.88 -5.61 4.08
N THR A 87 -5.45 -6.72 3.57
CA THR A 87 -4.69 -7.97 3.34
C THR A 87 -3.67 -7.87 2.22
N GLN A 88 -3.87 -6.97 1.26
CA GLN A 88 -2.92 -6.73 0.18
C GLN A 88 -1.99 -5.54 0.46
N GLY A 89 -2.25 -4.77 1.52
CA GLY A 89 -1.50 -3.56 1.84
C GLY A 89 -1.50 -2.57 0.67
N LYS A 90 -2.65 -2.42 -0.01
CA LYS A 90 -2.78 -1.53 -1.17
C LYS A 90 -2.63 -0.07 -0.79
N GLU A 91 -1.94 0.67 -1.63
CA GLU A 91 -1.80 2.11 -1.55
C GLU A 91 -2.64 2.76 -2.65
N LEU A 92 -3.48 3.70 -2.29
CA LEU A 92 -4.41 4.38 -3.18
C LEU A 92 -3.94 5.81 -3.45
N THR A 93 -4.26 6.35 -4.62
CA THR A 93 -4.22 7.79 -4.89
C THR A 93 -5.40 8.48 -4.21
N ALA A 94 -5.35 9.81 -4.06
CA ALA A 94 -6.45 10.61 -3.50
C ALA A 94 -7.77 10.37 -4.25
N ALA A 95 -7.72 10.37 -5.59
CA ALA A 95 -8.90 10.13 -6.43
C ALA A 95 -9.51 8.74 -6.19
N LYS A 96 -8.68 7.68 -6.11
CA LYS A 96 -9.19 6.32 -5.86
C LYS A 96 -9.72 6.16 -4.44
N ALA A 97 -9.10 6.80 -3.45
CA ALA A 97 -9.57 6.81 -2.08
C ALA A 97 -10.93 7.54 -1.93
N LYS A 98 -11.15 8.62 -2.70
CA LYS A 98 -12.47 9.30 -2.79
C LYS A 98 -13.52 8.40 -3.44
N GLU A 99 -13.21 7.78 -4.57
CA GLU A 99 -14.11 6.83 -5.25
C GLU A 99 -14.55 5.68 -4.33
N MET A 100 -13.66 5.21 -3.47
CA MET A 100 -13.94 4.15 -2.50
C MET A 100 -14.64 4.63 -1.22
N GLY A 101 -14.80 5.92 -1.00
CA GLY A 101 -15.44 6.50 0.19
C GLY A 101 -14.51 6.61 1.42
N ILE A 102 -13.20 6.44 1.24
CA ILE A 102 -12.20 6.63 2.30
C ILE A 102 -11.94 8.13 2.53
N VAL A 103 -11.88 8.91 1.46
CA VAL A 103 -11.73 10.36 1.44
C VAL A 103 -13.05 10.99 1.02
N ASN A 104 -13.46 12.05 1.70
CA ASN A 104 -14.73 12.74 1.45
C ASN A 104 -14.64 13.67 0.23
N ASP A 105 -13.50 14.39 0.08
CA ASP A 105 -13.26 15.26 -1.07
C ASP A 105 -11.77 15.42 -1.36
N ILE A 106 -11.45 15.93 -2.56
CA ILE A 106 -10.09 16.24 -3.00
C ILE A 106 -10.00 17.72 -3.39
N ALA A 107 -8.79 18.27 -3.31
CA ALA A 107 -8.49 19.66 -3.66
C ALA A 107 -7.21 19.72 -4.50
N GLU A 108 -7.12 20.70 -5.40
CA GLU A 108 -5.97 20.86 -6.27
C GLU A 108 -4.84 21.65 -5.59
N THR A 109 -5.18 22.48 -4.61
CA THR A 109 -4.21 23.29 -3.85
C THR A 109 -4.38 23.10 -2.34
N ARG A 110 -3.33 23.41 -1.59
CA ARG A 110 -3.36 23.37 -0.12
C ARG A 110 -4.40 24.32 0.46
N ASP A 111 -4.52 25.52 -0.11
CA ASP A 111 -5.45 26.54 0.39
C ASP A 111 -6.90 26.10 0.13
N GLU A 112 -7.19 25.54 -1.04
CA GLU A 112 -8.48 24.93 -1.35
C GLU A 112 -8.80 23.78 -0.37
N MET A 113 -7.83 22.92 -0.10
CA MET A 113 -8.00 21.80 0.84
C MET A 113 -8.38 22.31 2.23
N LEU A 114 -7.70 23.33 2.73
CA LEU A 114 -8.00 23.93 4.03
C LEU A 114 -9.34 24.65 4.03
N ALA A 115 -9.69 25.35 2.95
CA ALA A 115 -11.00 26.01 2.79
C ALA A 115 -12.14 24.96 2.82
N LYS A 116 -12.03 23.88 2.04
CA LYS A 116 -12.98 22.76 2.04
C LYS A 116 -13.10 22.10 3.43
N ALA A 117 -11.97 21.90 4.12
CA ALA A 117 -11.98 21.33 5.48
C ALA A 117 -12.71 22.23 6.49
N ARG A 118 -12.47 23.53 6.43
CA ARG A 118 -13.20 24.51 7.27
C ARG A 118 -14.68 24.56 6.96
N GLN A 119 -15.03 24.60 5.67
CA GLN A 119 -16.42 24.62 5.22
C GLN A 119 -17.15 23.37 5.69
N TRP A 120 -16.53 22.19 5.55
CA TRP A 120 -17.12 20.96 6.05
C TRP A 120 -17.42 21.01 7.55
N CYS A 121 -16.51 21.57 8.36
CA CYS A 121 -16.76 21.77 9.80
C CYS A 121 -17.95 22.68 10.08
N LEU A 122 -18.09 23.77 9.32
CA LEU A 122 -19.21 24.71 9.48
C LEU A 122 -20.55 24.07 9.09
N ASP A 123 -20.56 23.26 8.05
CA ASP A 123 -21.76 22.55 7.54
C ASP A 123 -22.16 21.39 8.44
N ASN A 124 -21.25 20.87 9.26
CA ASN A 124 -21.47 19.69 10.09
C ASN A 124 -21.14 19.95 11.59
N PRO A 125 -21.78 20.95 12.25
CA PRO A 125 -21.44 21.35 13.61
C PRO A 125 -21.65 20.25 14.67
N LYS A 126 -22.48 19.24 14.37
CA LYS A 126 -22.79 18.09 15.22
C LYS A 126 -22.30 16.80 14.57
N ALA A 127 -21.09 16.81 13.97
CA ALA A 127 -20.54 15.63 13.34
C ALA A 127 -20.37 14.48 14.36
N GLU A 128 -20.77 13.29 13.93
CA GLU A 128 -20.70 12.05 14.69
C GLU A 128 -20.26 10.93 13.76
N GLN A 129 -19.45 9.99 14.26
CA GLN A 129 -19.02 8.84 13.46
C GLN A 129 -20.21 7.95 13.14
N PRO A 130 -20.24 7.34 11.92
CA PRO A 130 -21.37 6.49 11.51
C PRO A 130 -21.65 5.36 12.50
N TRP A 131 -20.62 4.74 13.05
CA TRP A 131 -20.74 3.61 13.99
C TRP A 131 -21.17 3.98 15.42
N ASP A 132 -21.20 5.26 15.75
CA ASP A 132 -21.73 5.75 17.02
C ASP A 132 -23.23 6.09 16.92
N LYS A 133 -23.78 6.16 15.72
CA LYS A 133 -25.21 6.44 15.48
C LYS A 133 -26.06 5.22 15.77
N LYS A 134 -27.21 5.44 16.44
CA LYS A 134 -28.20 4.37 16.66
C LYS A 134 -28.65 3.74 15.36
N GLY A 135 -28.61 2.41 15.28
CA GLY A 135 -29.04 1.66 14.11
C GLY A 135 -27.99 1.61 12.99
N PHE A 136 -26.74 1.89 13.26
CA PHE A 136 -25.66 1.73 12.29
C PHE A 136 -25.68 0.35 11.64
N ARG A 137 -25.45 0.31 10.33
CA ARG A 137 -25.28 -0.92 9.55
C ARG A 137 -24.04 -0.82 8.67
N PHE A 138 -23.28 -1.91 8.58
CA PHE A 138 -22.14 -1.99 7.68
C PHE A 138 -22.57 -1.83 6.22
N PRO A 139 -21.86 -1.04 5.42
CA PRO A 139 -22.07 -1.04 3.97
C PRO A 139 -21.85 -2.45 3.39
N GLY A 140 -22.82 -2.99 2.69
CA GLY A 140 -22.76 -4.34 2.11
C GLY A 140 -22.97 -5.49 3.10
N GLY A 141 -23.32 -5.20 4.35
CA GLY A 141 -23.60 -6.19 5.39
C GLY A 141 -22.47 -6.40 6.41
N ASP A 142 -22.86 -6.95 7.55
CA ASP A 142 -21.96 -7.31 8.66
C ASP A 142 -21.39 -8.74 8.50
N SER A 143 -20.63 -9.22 9.49
CA SER A 143 -20.04 -10.57 9.48
C SER A 143 -21.05 -11.72 9.51
N LYS A 144 -22.35 -11.46 9.75
CA LYS A 144 -23.43 -12.46 9.69
C LYS A 144 -24.12 -12.50 8.32
N SER A 145 -23.88 -11.50 7.49
CA SER A 145 -24.52 -11.39 6.19
C SER A 145 -24.05 -12.48 5.23
N PRO A 146 -24.92 -13.15 4.46
CA PRO A 146 -24.58 -14.33 3.66
C PRO A 146 -23.37 -14.14 2.73
N GLY A 147 -23.31 -13.01 2.02
CA GLY A 147 -22.20 -12.72 1.11
C GLY A 147 -20.86 -12.53 1.84
N VAL A 148 -20.85 -11.94 3.04
CA VAL A 148 -19.67 -11.78 3.86
C VAL A 148 -19.22 -13.13 4.44
N VAL A 149 -20.16 -13.94 4.93
CA VAL A 149 -19.88 -15.31 5.44
C VAL A 149 -19.26 -16.17 4.33
N GLN A 150 -19.83 -16.16 3.13
CA GLN A 150 -19.29 -16.91 2.00
C GLN A 150 -17.87 -16.46 1.62
N MET A 151 -17.63 -15.15 1.56
CA MET A 151 -16.30 -14.59 1.30
C MET A 151 -15.29 -15.05 2.37
N LEU A 152 -15.64 -14.93 3.63
CA LEU A 152 -14.75 -15.27 4.75
C LEU A 152 -14.49 -16.78 4.88
N ALA A 153 -15.40 -17.63 4.41
CA ALA A 153 -15.19 -19.09 4.33
C ALA A 153 -14.09 -19.46 3.31
N ILE A 154 -13.97 -18.70 2.22
CA ILE A 154 -13.01 -18.97 1.13
C ILE A 154 -11.66 -18.24 1.37
N ALA A 155 -11.69 -17.07 1.99
CA ALA A 155 -10.53 -16.20 2.16
C ALA A 155 -9.31 -16.87 2.82
N PRO A 156 -9.42 -17.74 3.86
CA PRO A 156 -8.29 -18.44 4.45
C PRO A 156 -7.56 -19.34 3.45
N SER A 157 -8.30 -20.08 2.63
CA SER A 157 -7.72 -20.95 1.61
C SER A 157 -6.96 -20.16 0.55
N MET A 158 -7.51 -19.03 0.11
CA MET A 158 -6.84 -18.14 -0.84
C MET A 158 -5.59 -17.49 -0.24
N ALA A 159 -5.63 -17.10 1.03
CA ALA A 159 -4.48 -16.54 1.73
C ALA A 159 -3.36 -17.59 1.89
N ASN A 160 -3.71 -18.81 2.28
CA ASN A 160 -2.77 -19.91 2.42
C ASN A 160 -2.15 -20.34 1.09
N ALA A 161 -2.89 -20.34 0.00
CA ALA A 161 -2.36 -20.61 -1.34
C ALA A 161 -1.21 -19.66 -1.74
N LYS A 162 -1.23 -18.40 -1.27
CA LYS A 162 -0.18 -17.42 -1.53
C LYS A 162 0.92 -17.39 -0.46
N ALA A 163 0.56 -17.56 0.78
CA ALA A 163 1.44 -17.39 1.95
C ALA A 163 2.01 -18.70 2.47
N HIS A 164 1.51 -19.84 2.01
CA HIS A 164 1.93 -21.19 2.43
C HIS A 164 1.95 -21.37 3.95
N GLY A 165 1.04 -20.70 4.67
CA GLY A 165 0.98 -20.72 6.14
C GLY A 165 2.07 -19.90 6.87
N ASN A 166 3.00 -19.28 6.13
CA ASN A 166 4.15 -18.58 6.73
C ASN A 166 3.86 -17.11 7.08
N TYR A 167 2.61 -16.63 6.91
CA TYR A 167 2.25 -15.23 7.09
C TYR A 167 1.06 -15.06 8.06
N PRO A 168 1.26 -15.20 9.39
CA PRO A 168 0.18 -15.16 10.38
C PRO A 168 -0.64 -13.89 10.37
N ALA A 169 -0.05 -12.75 9.98
CA ALA A 169 -0.74 -11.47 9.89
C ALA A 169 -2.00 -11.52 9.02
N LEU A 170 -2.01 -12.29 7.93
CA LEU A 170 -3.20 -12.45 7.08
C LEU A 170 -4.36 -13.07 7.84
N THR A 171 -4.11 -14.16 8.59
CA THR A 171 -5.12 -14.80 9.43
C THR A 171 -5.61 -13.86 10.52
N HIS A 172 -4.70 -13.13 11.17
CA HIS A 172 -5.07 -12.18 12.22
C HIS A 172 -5.89 -11.00 11.69
N ILE A 173 -5.60 -10.50 10.47
CA ILE A 173 -6.44 -9.47 9.81
C ILE A 173 -7.85 -10.02 9.57
N MET A 174 -7.96 -11.23 9.02
CA MET A 174 -9.24 -11.89 8.76
C MET A 174 -10.06 -12.04 10.04
N SER A 175 -9.45 -12.60 11.09
CA SER A 175 -10.10 -12.79 12.39
C SER A 175 -10.52 -11.46 13.02
N SER A 176 -9.64 -10.44 12.97
CA SER A 176 -9.94 -9.11 13.52
C SER A 176 -11.15 -8.46 12.85
N ILE A 177 -11.23 -8.55 11.52
CA ILE A 177 -12.37 -7.99 10.75
C ILE A 177 -13.64 -8.80 11.02
N PHE A 178 -13.55 -10.13 11.02
CA PHE A 178 -14.69 -11.01 11.23
C PHE A 178 -15.29 -10.87 12.63
N GLU A 179 -14.47 -11.05 13.67
CA GLU A 179 -14.91 -10.93 15.07
C GLU A 179 -15.41 -9.51 15.36
N GLY A 180 -14.67 -8.48 14.88
CA GLY A 180 -15.06 -7.10 15.06
C GLY A 180 -16.36 -6.71 14.33
N GLY A 181 -16.70 -7.38 13.24
CA GLY A 181 -17.97 -7.20 12.53
C GLY A 181 -19.20 -7.78 13.27
N LEU A 182 -18.98 -8.53 14.34
CA LEU A 182 -20.03 -9.10 15.21
C LEU A 182 -20.29 -8.26 16.46
N LEU A 183 -19.44 -7.27 16.74
CA LEU A 183 -19.37 -6.52 18.00
C LEU A 183 -19.66 -5.04 17.80
N ASP A 184 -19.99 -4.34 18.90
CA ASP A 184 -19.93 -2.89 18.91
C ASP A 184 -18.50 -2.39 18.63
N PHE A 185 -18.37 -1.09 18.36
CA PHE A 185 -17.11 -0.53 17.90
C PHE A 185 -15.99 -0.62 18.96
N ASP A 186 -16.31 -0.35 20.22
CA ASP A 186 -15.29 -0.28 21.27
C ASP A 186 -14.79 -1.69 21.63
N ALA A 187 -15.67 -2.69 21.71
CA ALA A 187 -15.30 -4.09 21.88
C ALA A 187 -14.53 -4.63 20.66
N ALA A 188 -14.91 -4.26 19.45
CA ALA A 188 -14.20 -4.62 18.22
C ALA A 188 -12.76 -4.08 18.20
N CYS A 189 -12.54 -2.87 18.74
CA CYS A 189 -11.19 -2.30 18.88
C CYS A 189 -10.31 -3.12 19.83
N GLN A 190 -10.85 -3.72 20.88
CA GLN A 190 -10.10 -4.61 21.79
C GLN A 190 -9.71 -5.91 21.08
N VAL A 191 -10.57 -6.46 20.23
CA VAL A 191 -10.26 -7.62 19.38
C VAL A 191 -9.07 -7.32 18.48
N GLU A 192 -9.06 -6.15 17.82
CA GLU A 192 -7.91 -5.71 17.01
C GLU A 192 -6.62 -5.63 17.82
N SER A 193 -6.64 -5.04 19.01
CA SER A 193 -5.46 -4.94 19.88
C SER A 193 -4.90 -6.29 20.28
N ARG A 194 -5.76 -7.29 20.51
CA ARG A 194 -5.34 -8.66 20.81
C ARG A 194 -4.57 -9.28 19.65
N PHE A 195 -5.11 -9.18 18.44
CA PHE A 195 -4.45 -9.71 17.24
C PHE A 195 -3.20 -8.91 16.86
N PHE A 196 -3.21 -7.59 17.04
CA PHE A 196 -2.01 -6.77 16.84
C PHE A 196 -0.89 -7.16 17.79
N ALA A 197 -1.19 -7.36 19.06
CA ALA A 197 -0.21 -7.82 20.05
C ALA A 197 0.38 -9.19 19.67
N ALA A 198 -0.44 -10.13 19.19
CA ALA A 198 0.03 -11.41 18.69
C ALA A 198 0.98 -11.26 17.49
N CYS A 199 0.67 -10.38 16.54
CA CYS A 199 1.56 -10.10 15.39
C CYS A 199 2.89 -9.49 15.85
N VAL A 200 2.85 -8.41 16.61
CA VAL A 200 4.05 -7.62 17.01
C VAL A 200 5.04 -8.45 17.86
N THR A 201 4.52 -9.39 18.66
CA THR A 201 5.38 -10.25 19.47
C THR A 201 5.90 -11.47 18.72
N SER A 202 5.36 -11.76 17.53
CA SER A 202 5.75 -12.91 16.72
C SER A 202 7.19 -12.77 16.17
N GLN A 203 7.88 -13.90 16.02
CA GLN A 203 9.19 -13.92 15.37
C GLN A 203 9.09 -13.54 13.88
N VAL A 204 7.98 -13.86 13.23
CA VAL A 204 7.75 -13.55 11.81
C VAL A 204 7.77 -12.05 11.56
N SER A 205 7.00 -11.26 12.31
CA SER A 205 6.98 -9.80 12.16
C SER A 205 8.34 -9.17 12.44
N LYS A 206 9.03 -9.63 13.50
CA LYS A 206 10.39 -9.16 13.84
C LYS A 206 11.38 -9.40 12.71
N ASN A 207 11.34 -10.60 12.10
CA ASN A 207 12.21 -10.94 10.97
C ASN A 207 11.89 -10.08 9.75
N ILE A 208 10.61 -9.91 9.41
CA ILE A 208 10.17 -9.09 8.28
C ILE A 208 10.58 -7.62 8.49
N ILE A 209 10.32 -7.05 9.66
CA ILE A 209 10.70 -5.67 9.99
C ILE A 209 12.22 -5.49 9.91
N ASN A 210 12.98 -6.43 10.49
CA ASN A 210 14.43 -6.36 10.45
C ASN A 210 14.96 -6.39 9.01
N THR A 211 14.49 -7.33 8.18
CA THR A 211 15.00 -7.53 6.82
C THR A 211 14.47 -6.48 5.84
N LEU A 212 13.15 -6.31 5.76
CA LEU A 212 12.52 -5.49 4.73
C LEU A 212 12.44 -4.00 5.10
N TRP A 213 12.55 -3.66 6.38
CA TRP A 213 12.57 -2.26 6.79
C TRP A 213 13.97 -1.79 7.16
N TYR A 214 14.59 -2.33 8.20
CA TYR A 214 15.88 -1.84 8.65
C TYR A 214 17.02 -2.15 7.70
N GLN A 215 17.26 -3.43 7.36
CA GLN A 215 18.39 -3.83 6.52
C GLN A 215 18.25 -3.32 5.08
N LEU A 216 17.06 -3.42 4.47
CA LEU A 216 16.83 -2.90 3.13
C LEU A 216 17.03 -1.38 3.05
N ASN A 217 16.59 -0.62 4.05
CA ASN A 217 16.82 0.83 4.11
C ASN A 217 18.31 1.15 4.35
N ALA A 218 19.03 0.36 5.15
CA ALA A 218 20.46 0.49 5.35
C ALA A 218 21.22 0.30 4.02
N ILE A 219 20.89 -0.75 3.26
CA ILE A 219 21.45 -1.03 1.94
C ILE A 219 21.13 0.11 0.95
N LYS A 220 19.89 0.56 0.88
CA LYS A 220 19.49 1.67 0.00
C LYS A 220 20.21 2.98 0.32
N LYS A 221 20.57 3.22 1.57
CA LYS A 221 21.38 4.36 2.00
C LYS A 221 22.90 4.16 1.78
N GLY A 222 23.29 3.03 1.21
CA GLY A 222 24.69 2.72 0.93
C GLY A 222 25.53 2.43 2.18
N GLN A 223 24.93 2.01 3.31
CA GLN A 223 25.67 1.75 4.56
C GLN A 223 26.68 0.60 4.46
N SER A 224 26.46 -0.36 3.55
CA SER A 224 27.38 -1.45 3.26
C SER A 224 28.52 -1.06 2.31
N ARG A 225 28.51 0.16 1.76
CA ARG A 225 29.52 0.64 0.83
C ARG A 225 30.76 1.13 1.61
N PRO A 226 31.99 0.86 1.14
CA PRO A 226 33.21 1.44 1.70
C PRO A 226 33.12 2.98 1.68
N LYS A 227 33.39 3.62 2.82
CA LYS A 227 33.23 5.07 3.01
C LYS A 227 34.25 5.91 2.23
N ASP A 228 35.38 5.35 1.94
CA ASP A 228 36.53 5.95 1.24
C ASP A 228 36.42 5.86 -0.29
N GLN A 229 35.41 5.16 -0.79
CA GLN A 229 35.22 5.01 -2.23
C GLN A 229 34.17 6.01 -2.77
N PRO A 230 34.55 6.79 -3.82
CA PRO A 230 33.64 7.74 -4.43
C PRO A 230 32.42 7.04 -5.06
N GLN A 231 31.28 7.69 -5.04
CA GLN A 231 30.08 7.17 -5.67
C GLN A 231 30.14 7.42 -7.19
N GLY A 232 30.49 6.36 -7.96
CA GLY A 232 30.44 6.40 -9.40
C GLY A 232 29.00 6.42 -9.93
N LYS A 233 28.77 7.17 -11.00
CA LYS A 233 27.51 7.11 -11.75
C LYS A 233 27.75 6.28 -13.01
N VAL A 234 27.18 5.08 -13.05
CA VAL A 234 27.27 4.20 -14.22
C VAL A 234 26.39 4.78 -15.34
N LYS A 235 26.98 4.99 -16.52
CA LYS A 235 26.29 5.51 -17.72
C LYS A 235 26.11 4.44 -18.79
N LYS A 236 26.98 3.44 -18.84
CA LYS A 236 27.00 2.35 -19.81
C LYS A 236 27.36 1.05 -19.11
N VAL A 237 26.72 -0.06 -19.48
CA VAL A 237 26.99 -1.41 -18.97
C VAL A 237 27.10 -2.41 -20.11
N GLY A 238 28.04 -3.33 -20.01
CA GLY A 238 28.11 -4.55 -20.81
C GLY A 238 27.42 -5.69 -20.08
N ILE A 239 26.56 -6.42 -20.77
CA ILE A 239 25.86 -7.60 -20.24
C ILE A 239 26.24 -8.79 -21.08
N LEU A 240 26.85 -9.79 -20.45
CA LEU A 240 27.29 -11.03 -21.10
C LEU A 240 26.20 -12.09 -20.93
N GLY A 241 25.62 -12.54 -22.05
CA GLY A 241 24.50 -13.45 -22.12
C GLY A 241 23.15 -12.74 -22.20
N ALA A 242 22.44 -12.91 -23.32
CA ALA A 242 21.14 -12.29 -23.61
C ALA A 242 19.95 -13.22 -23.27
N GLY A 243 20.18 -14.27 -22.48
CA GLY A 243 19.13 -15.15 -21.97
C GLY A 243 18.18 -14.43 -21.02
N MET A 244 17.33 -15.18 -20.33
CA MET A 244 16.25 -14.65 -19.48
C MET A 244 16.74 -13.57 -18.48
N MET A 245 17.85 -13.79 -17.78
CA MET A 245 18.38 -12.84 -16.81
C MET A 245 19.01 -11.61 -17.49
N GLY A 246 19.89 -11.83 -18.50
CA GLY A 246 20.55 -10.73 -19.21
C GLY A 246 19.58 -9.81 -19.93
N ALA A 247 18.56 -10.36 -20.59
CA ALA A 247 17.48 -9.60 -21.22
C ALA A 247 16.70 -8.74 -20.19
N GLY A 248 16.41 -9.31 -19.01
CA GLY A 248 15.75 -8.58 -17.93
C GLY A 248 16.64 -7.46 -17.36
N ILE A 249 17.94 -7.72 -17.14
CA ILE A 249 18.90 -6.72 -16.65
C ILE A 249 19.05 -5.60 -17.69
N ALA A 250 19.12 -5.93 -18.98
CA ALA A 250 19.18 -4.94 -20.08
C ALA A 250 17.97 -4.01 -20.04
N TYR A 251 16.77 -4.56 -19.92
CA TYR A 251 15.54 -3.77 -19.82
C TYR A 251 15.56 -2.78 -18.64
N VAL A 252 15.86 -3.26 -17.42
CA VAL A 252 15.82 -2.38 -16.25
C VAL A 252 16.93 -1.34 -16.25
N SER A 253 18.12 -1.65 -16.80
CA SER A 253 19.22 -0.72 -16.97
C SER A 253 18.87 0.40 -17.96
N ALA A 254 18.34 0.03 -19.13
CA ALA A 254 17.89 1.01 -20.13
C ALA A 254 16.75 1.89 -19.62
N LYS A 255 15.83 1.32 -18.82
CA LYS A 255 14.70 2.04 -18.23
C LYS A 255 15.12 3.15 -17.26
N VAL A 256 16.26 3.02 -16.59
CA VAL A 256 16.82 4.06 -15.70
C VAL A 256 17.82 4.96 -16.41
N GLY A 257 17.93 4.87 -17.75
CA GLY A 257 18.73 5.76 -18.58
C GLY A 257 20.18 5.33 -18.77
N ILE A 258 20.53 4.08 -18.44
CA ILE A 258 21.87 3.50 -18.68
C ILE A 258 21.89 2.90 -20.08
N ASP A 259 22.94 3.19 -20.87
CA ASP A 259 23.15 2.55 -22.17
C ASP A 259 23.68 1.14 -21.97
N VAL A 260 23.19 0.19 -22.77
CA VAL A 260 23.44 -1.24 -22.60
C VAL A 260 24.07 -1.81 -23.86
N VAL A 261 25.15 -2.53 -23.70
CA VAL A 261 25.69 -3.44 -24.71
C VAL A 261 25.33 -4.87 -24.28
N LEU A 262 24.41 -5.48 -24.99
CA LEU A 262 23.93 -6.84 -24.74
C LEU A 262 24.63 -7.81 -25.66
N LEU A 263 25.51 -8.61 -25.11
CA LEU A 263 26.36 -9.55 -25.85
C LEU A 263 25.87 -10.98 -25.66
N ASP A 264 25.85 -11.76 -26.75
CA ASP A 264 25.67 -13.21 -26.70
C ASP A 264 26.60 -13.91 -27.74
N THR A 265 26.66 -15.20 -27.70
CA THR A 265 27.48 -16.03 -28.59
C THR A 265 27.06 -15.92 -30.07
N THR A 266 25.79 -15.62 -30.32
CA THR A 266 25.25 -15.38 -31.67
C THR A 266 24.42 -14.10 -31.71
N GLN A 267 24.41 -13.39 -32.82
CA GLN A 267 23.60 -12.19 -33.02
C GLN A 267 22.10 -12.48 -32.83
N GLU A 268 21.65 -13.64 -33.27
CA GLU A 268 20.26 -14.08 -33.09
C GLU A 268 19.87 -14.15 -31.62
N ASN A 269 20.72 -14.69 -30.75
CA ASN A 269 20.46 -14.74 -29.30
C ASN A 269 20.49 -13.34 -28.66
N ALA A 270 21.44 -12.49 -29.04
CA ALA A 270 21.51 -11.11 -28.56
C ALA A 270 20.23 -10.34 -28.96
N ASP A 271 19.76 -10.49 -30.20
CA ASP A 271 18.55 -9.83 -30.70
C ASP A 271 17.27 -10.38 -30.03
N LYS A 272 17.19 -11.69 -29.77
CA LYS A 272 16.10 -12.28 -28.96
C LYS A 272 16.05 -11.65 -27.56
N GLY A 273 17.19 -11.40 -26.93
CA GLY A 273 17.26 -10.71 -25.65
C GLY A 273 16.72 -9.28 -25.71
N LYS A 274 17.03 -8.53 -26.77
CA LYS A 274 16.45 -7.20 -27.00
C LYS A 274 14.96 -7.27 -27.32
N ALA A 275 14.51 -8.26 -28.08
CA ALA A 275 13.10 -8.46 -28.43
C ALA A 275 12.23 -8.70 -27.17
N TYR A 276 12.77 -9.28 -26.10
CA TYR A 276 12.08 -9.36 -24.80
C TYR A 276 11.70 -7.97 -24.28
N SER A 277 12.64 -7.01 -24.29
CA SER A 277 12.38 -5.63 -23.90
C SER A 277 11.33 -4.97 -24.76
N GLN A 278 11.36 -5.20 -26.06
CA GLN A 278 10.36 -4.70 -27.02
C GLN A 278 8.96 -5.24 -26.68
N GLY A 279 8.83 -6.55 -26.46
CA GLY A 279 7.53 -7.15 -26.11
C GLY A 279 6.92 -6.62 -24.80
N LEU A 280 7.75 -6.28 -23.80
CA LEU A 280 7.28 -5.63 -22.57
C LEU A 280 6.75 -4.22 -22.84
N LEU A 281 7.47 -3.46 -23.65
CA LEU A 281 7.13 -2.08 -23.99
C LEU A 281 5.91 -2.00 -24.91
N ASP A 282 5.78 -2.88 -25.89
CA ASP A 282 4.61 -2.96 -26.75
C ASP A 282 3.33 -3.24 -25.95
N LYS A 283 3.40 -4.15 -24.98
CA LYS A 283 2.29 -4.38 -24.04
C LYS A 283 1.97 -3.15 -23.18
N ALA A 284 2.97 -2.36 -22.80
CA ALA A 284 2.76 -1.13 -22.06
C ALA A 284 2.10 -0.04 -22.90
N VAL A 285 2.50 0.10 -24.16
CA VAL A 285 1.88 1.02 -25.14
C VAL A 285 0.44 0.62 -25.41
N ALA A 286 0.18 -0.65 -25.71
CA ALA A 286 -1.17 -1.16 -25.96
C ALA A 286 -2.14 -0.94 -24.78
N ARG A 287 -1.62 -0.88 -23.54
CA ARG A 287 -2.39 -0.60 -22.31
C ARG A 287 -2.45 0.89 -21.95
N GLY A 288 -1.97 1.79 -22.79
CA GLY A 288 -1.93 3.24 -22.53
C GLY A 288 -0.99 3.63 -21.38
N ARG A 289 -0.04 2.77 -20.98
CA ARG A 289 0.91 3.01 -19.87
C ARG A 289 2.24 3.61 -20.35
N SER A 290 2.45 3.68 -21.67
CA SER A 290 3.62 4.27 -22.32
C SER A 290 3.24 4.79 -23.70
N THR A 291 4.15 5.51 -24.37
CA THR A 291 4.00 5.95 -25.76
C THR A 291 5.00 5.24 -26.67
N VAL A 292 4.76 5.29 -27.98
CA VAL A 292 5.65 4.71 -28.99
C VAL A 292 7.04 5.38 -28.91
N GLU A 293 7.10 6.68 -28.75
CA GLU A 293 8.36 7.45 -28.67
C GLU A 293 9.19 7.01 -27.47
N LYS A 294 8.56 6.82 -26.29
CA LYS A 294 9.25 6.33 -25.08
C LYS A 294 9.76 4.91 -25.23
N ARG A 295 8.99 4.04 -25.93
CA ARG A 295 9.43 2.70 -26.28
C ARG A 295 10.69 2.75 -27.11
N ASP A 296 10.68 3.52 -28.21
CA ASP A 296 11.77 3.58 -29.17
C ASP A 296 13.03 4.20 -28.55
N GLN A 297 12.89 5.26 -27.75
CA GLN A 297 13.98 5.83 -26.98
C GLN A 297 14.64 4.83 -26.02
N LEU A 298 13.86 3.97 -25.37
CA LEU A 298 14.42 2.96 -24.46
C LEU A 298 15.12 1.86 -25.25
N LEU A 299 14.52 1.35 -26.35
CA LEU A 299 15.11 0.33 -27.18
C LEU A 299 16.39 0.77 -27.89
N ALA A 300 16.52 2.06 -28.20
CA ALA A 300 17.73 2.65 -28.76
C ALA A 300 18.93 2.59 -27.79
N ARG A 301 18.69 2.51 -26.47
CA ARG A 301 19.74 2.33 -25.47
C ARG A 301 20.30 0.92 -25.39
N ILE A 302 19.66 -0.08 -26.00
CA ILE A 302 20.09 -1.47 -25.96
C ILE A 302 20.70 -1.81 -27.32
N GLN A 303 22.02 -1.91 -27.34
CA GLN A 303 22.80 -2.36 -28.50
C GLN A 303 23.11 -3.84 -28.34
N THR A 304 22.87 -4.62 -29.39
CA THR A 304 23.18 -6.05 -29.42
C THR A 304 24.46 -6.30 -30.17
N THR A 305 25.30 -7.20 -29.69
CA THR A 305 26.59 -7.54 -30.33
C THR A 305 27.02 -8.96 -29.99
N THR A 306 27.97 -9.46 -30.78
CA THR A 306 28.74 -10.70 -30.53
C THR A 306 30.20 -10.40 -30.23
N SER A 307 30.65 -9.12 -30.40
CA SER A 307 32.02 -8.69 -30.18
C SER A 307 32.22 -8.15 -28.77
N TYR A 308 33.42 -8.35 -28.26
CA TYR A 308 33.90 -7.78 -27.01
C TYR A 308 34.61 -6.42 -27.21
N ASP A 309 34.77 -5.96 -28.45
CA ASP A 309 35.44 -4.72 -28.81
C ASP A 309 34.52 -3.48 -28.68
#